data_a91322e5a42306c027e3494601897371
#
_entry.id   a91322e5a42306c027e3494601897371
#
_cell.length_a   1.000
_cell.length_b   1.000
_cell.length_c   1.000
_cell.angle_alpha   90.00
_cell.angle_beta   90.00
_cell.angle_gamma   90.00
#
_symmetry.space_group_name_H-M   'P 1'
#
loop_
_entity.id
_entity.type
_entity.pdbx_description
1 polymer ?
#
loop_
_entity_poly.entity_id
_entity_poly.type
_entity_poly.pdbx_seq_one_letter_code
_entity_poly.pdbx_strand_id
1 'polypeptide(L)'
;MKRNILLNPGPATTTDSVKQALMVPDICPREQEFGELTQAVLNKVVQVVNGESTHTAVIFTGSGTAGVEAALSSVVPPDGKILILDNGAYGKRAETIIQAYGIPYRTYRMVWGDYPDVDAVEAIFKEDGEIT
;
A
#
# COMPACT_ATOMS: atom_id res chain seq x y z
N MET A 1 32.10 -1.44 -8.81
CA MET A 1 31.68 -0.97 -7.45
C MET A 1 31.36 -2.15 -6.56
N LYS A 2 31.61 -2.05 -5.23
CA LYS A 2 31.23 -3.10 -4.29
C LYS A 2 29.69 -3.14 -4.23
N ARG A 3 29.09 -4.32 -4.42
CA ARG A 3 27.64 -4.50 -4.33
C ARG A 3 27.25 -4.62 -2.86
N ASN A 4 26.44 -3.72 -2.37
CA ASN A 4 25.82 -3.83 -1.06
C ASN A 4 24.46 -4.54 -1.19
N ILE A 5 24.18 -5.42 -0.25
CA ILE A 5 22.86 -6.08 -0.13
C ILE A 5 22.11 -5.38 0.99
N LEU A 6 20.92 -4.87 0.66
CA LEU A 6 20.05 -4.22 1.63
C LEU A 6 19.19 -5.29 2.33
N LEU A 7 19.20 -5.29 3.66
CA LEU A 7 18.45 -6.23 4.50
C LEU A 7 17.27 -5.55 5.20
N ASN A 8 16.70 -4.55 4.56
CA ASN A 8 15.53 -3.82 5.03
C ASN A 8 14.30 -4.16 4.16
N PRO A 9 13.07 -3.94 4.64
CA PRO A 9 11.85 -4.26 3.89
C PRO A 9 11.66 -3.40 2.63
N GLY A 10 12.30 -2.25 2.57
CA GLY A 10 12.33 -1.37 1.41
C GLY A 10 13.23 -0.15 1.66
N PRO A 11 13.97 0.33 0.64
CA PRO A 11 14.11 -0.24 -0.70
C PRO A 11 14.83 -1.59 -0.71
N ALA A 12 14.47 -2.47 -1.64
CA ALA A 12 15.09 -3.77 -1.82
C ALA A 12 16.28 -3.72 -2.77
N THR A 13 17.20 -4.67 -2.64
CA THR A 13 18.28 -4.86 -3.61
C THR A 13 17.74 -5.44 -4.90
N THR A 14 17.81 -4.68 -5.98
CA THR A 14 17.39 -5.12 -7.32
C THR A 14 18.55 -5.76 -8.09
N THR A 15 18.23 -6.60 -9.08
CA THR A 15 19.20 -7.20 -10.00
C THR A 15 19.77 -6.15 -10.96
N ASP A 16 20.88 -6.49 -11.61
CA ASP A 16 21.50 -5.57 -12.58
C ASP A 16 20.62 -5.37 -13.82
N SER A 17 19.84 -6.40 -14.20
CA SER A 17 18.86 -6.29 -15.28
C SER A 17 17.76 -5.28 -14.98
N VAL A 18 17.26 -5.22 -13.74
CA VAL A 18 16.27 -4.20 -13.31
C VAL A 18 16.86 -2.80 -13.38
N LYS A 19 18.14 -2.64 -12.96
CA LYS A 19 18.81 -1.34 -13.04
C LYS A 19 19.06 -0.90 -14.48
N GLN A 20 19.43 -1.83 -15.35
CA GLN A 20 19.63 -1.55 -16.79
C GLN A 20 18.33 -1.17 -17.48
N ALA A 21 17.20 -1.75 -17.08
CA ALA A 21 15.88 -1.40 -17.61
C ALA A 21 15.44 0.05 -17.30
N LEU A 22 16.11 0.74 -16.37
CA LEU A 22 15.89 2.17 -16.11
C LEU A 22 16.63 3.08 -17.12
N MET A 23 17.55 2.52 -17.92
CA MET A 23 18.30 3.25 -18.95
C MET A 23 17.50 3.24 -20.25
N VAL A 24 16.50 4.07 -20.34
CA VAL A 24 15.63 4.23 -21.51
C VAL A 24 15.75 5.65 -22.06
N PRO A 25 15.47 5.87 -23.37
CA PRO A 25 15.35 7.22 -23.90
C PRO A 25 14.29 8.04 -23.18
N ASP A 26 14.43 9.35 -23.20
CA ASP A 26 13.42 10.25 -22.64
C ASP A 26 12.10 10.10 -23.43
N ILE A 27 11.00 9.98 -22.72
CA ILE A 27 9.65 9.86 -23.26
C ILE A 27 8.81 10.99 -22.69
N CYS A 28 8.14 11.74 -23.53
CA CYS A 28 7.25 12.81 -23.10
C CYS A 28 5.98 12.22 -22.43
N PRO A 29 5.66 12.60 -21.20
CA PRO A 29 4.50 12.03 -20.47
C PRO A 29 3.14 12.43 -21.07
N ARG A 30 3.11 13.33 -22.05
CA ARG A 30 1.88 13.77 -22.74
C ARG A 30 1.70 13.11 -24.10
N GLU A 31 2.66 12.28 -24.53
CA GLU A 31 2.60 11.58 -25.82
C GLU A 31 1.93 10.21 -25.67
N GLN A 32 1.39 9.71 -26.77
CA GLN A 32 0.70 8.43 -26.85
C GLN A 32 1.59 7.27 -26.38
N GLU A 33 2.87 7.28 -26.77
CA GLU A 33 3.86 6.28 -26.38
C GLU A 33 3.96 6.09 -24.86
N PHE A 34 3.95 7.19 -24.09
CA PHE A 34 3.95 7.12 -22.64
C PHE A 34 2.61 6.60 -22.09
N GLY A 35 1.51 6.93 -22.75
CA GLY A 35 0.17 6.39 -22.41
C GLY A 35 0.12 4.87 -22.58
N GLU A 36 0.65 4.35 -23.67
CA GLU A 36 0.73 2.91 -23.95
C GLU A 36 1.62 2.19 -22.93
N LEU A 37 2.79 2.76 -22.61
CA LEU A 37 3.67 2.25 -21.58
C LEU A 37 2.97 2.20 -20.21
N THR A 38 2.29 3.27 -19.86
CA THR A 38 1.52 3.36 -18.59
C THR A 38 0.45 2.29 -18.52
N GLN A 39 -0.33 2.09 -19.59
CA GLN A 39 -1.37 1.05 -19.63
C GLN A 39 -0.76 -0.36 -19.51
N ALA A 40 0.38 -0.61 -20.15
CA ALA A 40 1.07 -1.87 -20.02
C ALA A 40 1.54 -2.14 -18.58
N VAL A 41 2.02 -1.11 -17.88
CA VAL A 41 2.42 -1.22 -16.47
C VAL A 41 1.20 -1.50 -15.58
N LEU A 42 0.09 -0.78 -15.76
CA LEU A 42 -1.14 -0.99 -15.00
C LEU A 42 -1.64 -2.44 -15.14
N ASN A 43 -1.68 -2.95 -16.35
CA ASN A 43 -2.10 -4.33 -16.62
C ASN A 43 -1.19 -5.35 -15.90
N LYS A 44 0.12 -5.14 -15.93
CA LYS A 44 1.08 -6.02 -15.24
C LYS A 44 0.94 -5.96 -13.72
N VAL A 45 0.67 -4.79 -13.14
CA VAL A 45 0.45 -4.65 -11.69
C VAL A 45 -0.79 -5.44 -11.26
N VAL A 46 -1.87 -5.38 -12.02
CA VAL A 46 -3.08 -6.16 -11.76
C VAL A 46 -2.82 -7.68 -11.84
N GLN A 47 -1.98 -8.13 -12.78
CA GLN A 47 -1.58 -9.53 -12.90
C GLN A 47 -0.82 -10.06 -11.68
N VAL A 48 -0.06 -9.21 -10.98
CA VAL A 48 0.69 -9.61 -9.76
C VAL A 48 -0.23 -10.19 -8.69
N VAL A 49 -1.48 -9.72 -8.63
CA VAL A 49 -2.50 -10.17 -7.67
C VAL A 49 -3.56 -11.09 -8.29
N ASN A 50 -3.36 -11.55 -9.54
CA ASN A 50 -4.35 -12.32 -10.32
C ASN A 50 -5.72 -11.61 -10.37
N GLY A 51 -5.71 -10.30 -10.50
CA GLY A 51 -6.88 -9.44 -10.34
C GLY A 51 -7.53 -8.97 -11.64
N GLU A 52 -7.18 -9.53 -12.81
CA GLU A 52 -7.55 -9.01 -14.14
C GLU A 52 -9.06 -8.86 -14.35
N SER A 53 -9.87 -9.67 -13.67
CA SER A 53 -11.33 -9.63 -13.78
C SER A 53 -12.03 -8.80 -12.70
N THR A 54 -11.32 -8.41 -11.65
CA THR A 54 -11.92 -7.83 -10.43
C THR A 54 -11.26 -6.56 -9.94
N HIS A 55 -10.03 -6.27 -10.40
CA HIS A 55 -9.24 -5.15 -9.91
C HIS A 55 -8.83 -4.20 -11.04
N THR A 56 -8.60 -2.97 -10.68
CA THR A 56 -7.88 -1.99 -11.50
C THR A 56 -6.72 -1.43 -10.70
N ALA A 57 -5.67 -0.99 -11.40
CA ALA A 57 -4.53 -0.35 -10.77
C ALA A 57 -4.57 1.16 -10.98
N VAL A 58 -4.10 1.89 -10.00
CA VAL A 58 -3.87 3.34 -10.07
C VAL A 58 -2.41 3.61 -9.78
N ILE A 59 -1.73 4.34 -10.66
CA ILE A 59 -0.36 4.80 -10.43
C ILE A 59 -0.41 6.12 -9.67
N PHE A 60 0.23 6.14 -8.52
CA PHE A 60 0.37 7.32 -7.68
C PHE A 60 1.85 7.68 -7.55
N THR A 61 2.21 8.88 -8.00
CA THR A 61 3.60 9.36 -7.89
C THR A 61 3.89 9.84 -6.49
N GLY A 62 4.75 9.12 -5.78
CA GLY A 62 5.10 9.46 -4.41
C GLY A 62 5.92 8.37 -3.72
N SER A 63 6.11 8.53 -2.41
CA SER A 63 6.71 7.50 -1.56
C SER A 63 5.71 6.37 -1.25
N GLY A 64 6.20 5.23 -0.74
CA GLY A 64 5.33 4.19 -0.21
C GLY A 64 4.39 4.69 0.91
N THR A 65 4.83 5.69 1.71
CA THR A 65 3.96 6.35 2.69
C THR A 65 2.82 7.12 2.03
N ALA A 66 3.08 7.83 0.93
CA ALA A 66 2.03 8.50 0.17
C ALA A 66 1.01 7.51 -0.40
N GLY A 67 1.47 6.33 -0.85
CA GLY A 67 0.58 5.25 -1.30
C GLY A 67 -0.32 4.71 -0.17
N VAL A 68 0.23 4.51 1.03
CA VAL A 68 -0.55 4.11 2.22
C VAL A 68 -1.56 5.19 2.59
N GLU A 69 -1.16 6.45 2.59
CA GLU A 69 -2.02 7.59 2.88
C GLU A 69 -3.18 7.68 1.87
N ALA A 70 -2.87 7.57 0.57
CA ALA A 70 -3.88 7.55 -0.48
C ALA A 70 -4.87 6.40 -0.32
N ALA A 71 -4.40 5.19 0.01
CA ALA A 71 -5.27 4.04 0.25
C ALA A 71 -6.20 4.28 1.46
N LEU A 72 -5.63 4.62 2.62
CA LEU A 72 -6.41 4.82 3.85
C LEU A 72 -7.46 5.93 3.72
N SER A 73 -7.12 7.02 3.04
CA SER A 73 -8.06 8.14 2.83
C SER A 73 -9.13 7.89 1.76
N SER A 74 -8.96 6.85 0.92
CA SER A 74 -9.84 6.59 -0.22
C SER A 74 -10.80 5.43 -0.01
N VAL A 75 -10.45 4.45 0.85
CA VAL A 75 -11.23 3.21 0.99
C VAL A 75 -12.28 3.28 2.09
N VAL A 76 -12.16 4.20 3.02
CA VAL A 76 -13.12 4.36 4.12
C VAL A 76 -14.26 5.28 3.66
N PRO A 77 -15.52 4.82 3.68
CA PRO A 77 -16.65 5.68 3.35
C PRO A 77 -16.82 6.81 4.38
N PRO A 78 -17.56 7.90 4.05
CA PRO A 78 -17.67 9.08 4.92
C PRO A 78 -18.22 8.79 6.32
N ASP A 79 -19.05 7.76 6.46
CA ASP A 79 -19.67 7.28 7.70
C ASP A 79 -19.02 6.00 8.21
N GLY A 80 -17.91 5.58 7.61
CA GLY A 80 -17.22 4.37 7.97
C GLY A 80 -16.17 4.55 9.07
N LYS A 81 -15.72 3.43 9.61
CA LYS A 81 -14.73 3.34 10.67
C LYS A 81 -13.71 2.26 10.33
N ILE A 82 -12.44 2.53 10.53
CA ILE A 82 -11.36 1.59 10.21
C ILE A 82 -10.87 0.86 11.47
N LEU A 83 -10.62 -0.45 11.35
CA LEU A 83 -9.87 -1.21 12.34
C LEU A 83 -8.38 -1.24 11.98
N ILE A 84 -7.55 -0.75 12.89
CA ILE A 84 -6.10 -0.78 12.76
C ILE A 84 -5.54 -1.90 13.61
N LEU A 85 -4.86 -2.87 12.98
CA LEU A 85 -4.11 -3.90 13.67
C LEU A 85 -2.67 -3.39 13.89
N ASP A 86 -2.39 -2.92 15.12
CA ASP A 86 -1.10 -2.33 15.48
C ASP A 86 -0.16 -3.38 16.10
N ASN A 87 0.71 -3.95 15.28
CA ASN A 87 1.78 -4.85 15.70
C ASN A 87 3.18 -4.23 15.51
N GLY A 88 3.28 -2.91 15.33
CA GLY A 88 4.56 -2.25 15.17
C GLY A 88 4.49 -0.85 14.55
N ALA A 89 5.63 -0.39 14.06
CA ALA A 89 5.82 0.98 13.57
C ALA A 89 4.86 1.37 12.43
N TYR A 90 4.47 0.42 11.57
CA TYR A 90 3.54 0.70 10.47
C TYR A 90 2.10 0.83 10.93
N GLY A 91 1.65 0.05 11.92
CA GLY A 91 0.35 0.23 12.55
C GLY A 91 0.22 1.60 13.20
N LYS A 92 1.25 2.02 13.96
CA LYS A 92 1.32 3.38 14.52
C LYS A 92 1.28 4.48 13.47
N ARG A 93 1.96 4.27 12.34
CA ARG A 93 1.94 5.24 11.24
C ARG A 93 0.55 5.35 10.61
N ALA A 94 -0.11 4.20 10.38
CA ALA A 94 -1.50 4.18 9.89
C ALA A 94 -2.43 4.95 10.83
N GLU A 95 -2.34 4.73 12.15
CA GLU A 95 -3.08 5.48 13.16
C GLU A 95 -2.85 7.00 13.05
N THR A 96 -1.59 7.43 12.90
CA THR A 96 -1.24 8.84 12.75
C THR A 96 -1.87 9.47 11.49
N ILE A 97 -1.85 8.74 10.37
CA ILE A 97 -2.46 9.18 9.11
C ILE A 97 -3.98 9.33 9.29
N ILE A 98 -4.63 8.30 9.81
CA ILE A 98 -6.09 8.29 10.02
C ILE A 98 -6.53 9.43 10.95
N GLN A 99 -5.78 9.70 12.01
CA GLN A 99 -6.03 10.82 12.91
C GLN A 99 -5.94 12.17 12.18
N ALA A 100 -4.94 12.34 11.32
CA ALA A 100 -4.74 13.58 10.58
C ALA A 100 -5.90 13.87 9.60
N TYR A 101 -6.53 12.82 9.07
CA TYR A 101 -7.72 12.93 8.20
C TYR A 101 -9.04 13.00 8.97
N GLY A 102 -9.03 12.83 10.29
CA GLY A 102 -10.25 12.82 11.11
C GLY A 102 -11.17 11.64 10.84
N ILE A 103 -10.63 10.54 10.30
CA ILE A 103 -11.40 9.32 10.01
C ILE A 103 -11.62 8.55 11.31
N PRO A 104 -12.85 8.11 11.62
CA PRO A 104 -13.10 7.27 12.79
C PRO A 104 -12.32 5.96 12.72
N TYR A 105 -11.75 5.54 13.84
CA TYR A 105 -10.98 4.31 13.88
C TYR A 105 -11.06 3.62 15.26
N ARG A 106 -10.78 2.31 15.26
CA ARG A 106 -10.51 1.52 16.46
C ARG A 106 -9.14 0.85 16.28
N THR A 107 -8.32 0.77 17.33
CA THR A 107 -7.02 0.12 17.27
C THR A 107 -7.03 -1.15 18.12
N TYR A 108 -6.68 -2.28 17.50
CA TYR A 108 -6.32 -3.51 18.18
C TYR A 108 -4.79 -3.55 18.33
N ARG A 109 -4.31 -3.37 19.57
CA ARG A 109 -2.87 -3.32 19.86
C ARG A 109 -2.34 -4.69 20.23
N MET A 110 -1.21 -5.05 19.65
CA MET A 110 -0.50 -6.29 19.88
C MET A 110 0.93 -6.01 20.33
N VAL A 111 1.60 -7.02 20.87
CA VAL A 111 3.06 -6.99 21.04
C VAL A 111 3.71 -6.92 19.65
N TRP A 112 4.77 -6.12 19.52
CA TRP A 112 5.45 -5.93 18.25
C TRP A 112 6.03 -7.26 17.74
N GLY A 113 5.65 -7.59 16.52
CA GLY A 113 6.06 -8.82 15.84
C GLY A 113 5.12 -10.01 16.07
N ASP A 114 4.13 -9.89 16.93
CA ASP A 114 3.12 -10.94 17.12
C ASP A 114 2.10 -10.96 15.98
N TYR A 115 1.44 -12.10 15.85
CA TYR A 115 0.30 -12.28 14.95
C TYR A 115 -0.99 -11.83 15.62
N PRO A 116 -1.97 -11.31 14.87
CA PRO A 116 -3.28 -10.99 15.41
C PRO A 116 -4.01 -12.26 15.84
N ASP A 117 -4.66 -12.21 17.00
CA ASP A 117 -5.64 -13.20 17.42
C ASP A 117 -6.90 -13.00 16.59
N VAL A 118 -7.20 -13.98 15.73
CA VAL A 118 -8.33 -13.93 14.79
C VAL A 118 -9.66 -13.86 15.54
N ASP A 119 -9.82 -14.63 16.63
CA ASP A 119 -11.03 -14.65 17.42
C ASP A 119 -11.29 -13.28 18.08
N ALA A 120 -10.23 -12.64 18.59
CA ALA A 120 -10.30 -11.29 19.13
C ALA A 120 -10.67 -10.24 18.06
N VAL A 121 -10.11 -10.36 16.86
CA VAL A 121 -10.45 -9.48 15.73
C VAL A 121 -11.92 -9.67 15.31
N GLU A 122 -12.39 -10.91 15.20
CA GLU A 122 -13.80 -11.20 14.90
C GLU A 122 -14.74 -10.65 15.98
N ALA A 123 -14.35 -10.75 17.26
CA ALA A 123 -15.15 -10.18 18.36
C ALA A 123 -15.27 -8.66 18.21
N ILE A 124 -14.20 -7.97 17.80
CA ILE A 124 -14.22 -6.52 17.54
C ILE A 124 -15.25 -6.17 16.45
N PHE A 125 -15.27 -6.90 15.33
CA PHE A 125 -16.26 -6.67 14.27
C PHE A 125 -17.72 -6.96 14.72
N LYS A 126 -17.91 -7.93 15.63
CA LYS A 126 -19.23 -8.22 16.18
C LYS A 126 -19.71 -7.14 17.17
N GLU A 127 -18.77 -6.53 17.90
CA GLU A 127 -19.07 -5.45 18.86
C GLU A 127 -19.29 -4.10 18.19
N ASP A 128 -18.57 -3.83 17.13
CA ASP A 128 -18.49 -2.52 16.48
C ASP A 128 -18.88 -2.63 15.00
N GLY A 129 -20.18 -2.58 14.76
CA GLY A 129 -20.76 -2.70 13.42
C GLY A 129 -20.53 -1.49 12.50
N GLU A 130 -19.86 -0.43 12.99
CA GLU A 130 -19.47 0.73 12.19
C GLU A 130 -18.16 0.48 11.43
N ILE A 131 -17.41 -0.56 11.78
CA ILE A 131 -16.17 -0.92 11.09
C ILE A 131 -16.52 -1.48 9.71
N THR A 132 -15.95 -0.88 8.65
CA THR A 132 -16.23 -1.17 7.24
C THR A 132 -14.95 -1.51 6.48
#